data_72fbc337b6b71c8bd5f52c183ae48c63
#
_entry.id   72fbc337b6b71c8bd5f52c183ae48c63
#
_cell.length_a   1.000
_cell.length_b   1.000
_cell.length_c   1.000
_cell.angle_alpha   90.00
_cell.angle_beta   90.00
_cell.angle_gamma   90.00
#
_symmetry.space_group_name_H-M   'P 1'
#
loop_
_entity.id
_entity.type
_entity.pdbx_description
1 polymer ?
#
loop_
_entity_poly.entity_id
_entity_poly.type
_entity_poly.pdbx_seq_one_letter_code
_entity_poly.pdbx_strand_id
1 'polypeptide(L)'
;GRLASKEHHFWCGLQIQNIPRGKEVKQTICAVSGFYLGECDLEQAESRDTANISGDENLIKAVSGARDFHSVNAAAFFGVPYESIYDQALGKTKDKKLRDLAKRVNHGANYNMGAGVLIDTMGLDKIWEAGRLLRLPFTDPKKIAEHLLAQFHKTYPSIKRDYYASVINEIGIRRSLTSRAFHHTEYNERNYDARRYIEEGDWTRYCFGKPDKSKSDLNSYVAHCPQSLNARTLNEAFLRVFYEIALPNPTTFRLHAQIHDSILFSYSDSKLPARVKECMEIPVTVRDVSGTYRTFTVPA
;
A
#
# COMPACT_ATOMS: atom_id res chain seq x y z
N GLY A 1 3.75 9.50 9.96
CA GLY A 1 4.68 8.44 9.58
C GLY A 1 4.18 7.07 10.01
N ARG A 2 4.59 6.03 9.29
CA ARG A 2 4.29 4.65 9.69
C ARG A 2 4.89 4.34 11.06
N LEU A 3 4.13 3.68 11.91
CA LEU A 3 4.67 3.07 13.11
C LEU A 3 5.56 1.89 12.71
N ALA A 4 6.68 1.75 13.38
CA ALA A 4 7.59 0.63 13.19
C ALA A 4 7.88 -0.02 14.54
N SER A 5 7.78 -1.34 14.61
CA SER A 5 8.26 -2.11 15.74
C SER A 5 9.72 -2.49 15.53
N LYS A 6 10.52 -2.41 16.59
CA LYS A 6 11.91 -2.89 16.61
C LYS A 6 12.09 -3.86 17.77
N GLU A 7 12.89 -4.89 17.55
CA GLU A 7 13.41 -5.69 18.66
C GLU A 7 14.23 -4.79 19.57
N HIS A 8 13.95 -4.85 20.87
CA HIS A 8 14.74 -4.17 21.87
C HIS A 8 15.55 -5.22 22.64
N HIS A 9 16.88 -5.14 22.54
CA HIS A 9 17.77 -6.16 23.12
C HIS A 9 17.70 -6.28 24.65
N PHE A 10 17.05 -5.37 25.35
CA PHE A 10 16.79 -5.49 26.80
C PHE A 10 15.46 -6.17 27.14
N TRP A 11 14.48 -6.21 26.23
CA TRP A 11 13.12 -6.63 26.55
C TRP A 11 12.60 -7.76 25.68
N CYS A 12 13.45 -8.40 24.89
CA CYS A 12 13.03 -9.48 23.96
C CYS A 12 11.75 -9.15 23.19
N GLY A 13 11.66 -7.90 22.69
CA GLY A 13 10.45 -7.39 22.05
C GLY A 13 10.13 -8.16 20.79
N LEU A 14 8.89 -8.64 20.69
CA LEU A 14 8.37 -9.21 19.47
C LEU A 14 8.09 -8.09 18.47
N GLN A 15 8.57 -8.23 17.24
CA GLN A 15 8.16 -7.34 16.15
C GLN A 15 6.74 -7.67 15.69
N ILE A 16 5.74 -7.10 16.35
CA ILE A 16 4.32 -7.39 16.09
C ILE A 16 3.96 -7.20 14.61
N GLN A 17 4.57 -6.23 13.94
CA GLN A 17 4.34 -5.98 12.52
C GLN A 17 4.93 -7.04 11.60
N ASN A 18 5.86 -7.85 12.08
CA ASN A 18 6.56 -8.88 11.31
C ASN A 18 6.30 -10.30 11.84
N ILE A 19 5.20 -10.52 12.52
CA ILE A 19 4.82 -11.85 13.00
C ILE A 19 4.68 -12.78 11.78
N PRO A 20 5.36 -13.94 11.79
CA PRO A 20 5.25 -14.89 10.69
C PRO A 20 3.80 -15.29 10.43
N ARG A 21 3.41 -15.31 9.15
CA ARG A 21 2.02 -15.63 8.75
C ARG A 21 1.63 -17.11 8.94
N GLY A 22 2.53 -17.94 9.44
CA GLY A 22 2.28 -19.36 9.70
C GLY A 22 1.11 -19.56 10.65
N LYS A 23 0.23 -20.53 10.33
CA LYS A 23 -0.94 -20.86 11.14
C LYS A 23 -0.55 -21.17 12.59
N GLU A 24 0.57 -21.84 12.79
CA GLU A 24 1.12 -22.22 14.10
C GLU A 24 1.44 -20.99 14.97
N VAL A 25 2.03 -19.96 14.37
CA VAL A 25 2.37 -18.72 15.09
C VAL A 25 1.10 -17.90 15.38
N LYS A 26 0.20 -17.80 14.43
CA LYS A 26 -1.06 -17.06 14.64
C LYS A 26 -1.94 -17.67 15.73
N GLN A 27 -1.91 -18.98 15.89
CA GLN A 27 -2.67 -19.69 16.93
C GLN A 27 -2.18 -19.41 18.36
N THR A 28 -0.97 -18.88 18.54
CA THR A 28 -0.45 -18.49 19.87
C THR A 28 -0.98 -17.13 20.33
N ILE A 29 -1.56 -16.35 19.42
CA ILE A 29 -2.13 -15.03 19.72
C ILE A 29 -3.62 -15.25 20.00
N CYS A 30 -3.98 -15.20 21.28
CA CYS A 30 -5.35 -15.44 21.73
C CYS A 30 -5.87 -14.24 22.54
N ALA A 31 -7.17 -14.01 22.45
CA ALA A 31 -7.83 -13.11 23.37
C ALA A 31 -7.87 -13.73 24.79
N VAL A 32 -7.98 -12.88 25.79
CA VAL A 32 -8.22 -13.36 27.16
C VAL A 32 -9.60 -14.02 27.28
N SER A 33 -9.79 -14.86 28.28
CA SER A 33 -11.08 -15.54 28.54
C SER A 33 -12.25 -14.53 28.55
N GLY A 34 -13.32 -14.86 27.87
CA GLY A 34 -14.50 -14.03 27.71
C GLY A 34 -14.42 -12.98 26.60
N PHE A 35 -13.31 -12.92 25.85
CA PHE A 35 -13.15 -12.00 24.71
C PHE A 35 -12.90 -12.77 23.42
N TYR A 36 -13.28 -12.15 22.31
CA TYR A 36 -12.90 -12.54 20.95
C TYR A 36 -11.79 -11.63 20.46
N LEU A 37 -10.89 -12.15 19.63
CA LEU A 37 -9.88 -11.36 18.93
C LEU A 37 -10.46 -10.93 17.58
N GLY A 38 -10.29 -9.64 17.26
CA GLY A 38 -10.69 -9.03 15.99
C GLY A 38 -9.52 -8.33 15.32
N GLU A 39 -9.49 -8.40 14.01
CA GLU A 39 -8.61 -7.61 13.16
C GLU A 39 -9.47 -6.95 12.09
N CYS A 40 -9.33 -5.64 11.94
CA CYS A 40 -10.00 -4.87 10.89
C CYS A 40 -8.93 -4.24 10.01
N ASP A 41 -8.97 -4.52 8.69
CA ASP A 41 -7.96 -4.19 7.71
C ASP A 41 -8.53 -3.27 6.63
N LEU A 42 -7.76 -2.26 6.21
CA LEU A 42 -8.17 -1.37 5.13
C LEU A 42 -8.01 -2.06 3.78
N GLU A 43 -9.10 -2.19 3.04
CA GLU A 43 -9.13 -2.94 1.79
C GLU A 43 -8.35 -2.23 0.67
N GLN A 44 -7.20 -2.81 0.29
CA GLN A 44 -6.36 -2.34 -0.83
C GLN A 44 -5.95 -0.86 -0.71
N ALA A 45 -5.75 -0.36 0.51
CA ALA A 45 -5.54 1.05 0.81
C ALA A 45 -4.48 1.69 -0.11
N GLU A 46 -3.30 1.10 -0.22
CA GLU A 46 -2.21 1.64 -1.04
C GLU A 46 -2.57 1.76 -2.53
N SER A 47 -3.37 0.83 -3.08
CA SER A 47 -3.82 0.92 -4.48
C SER A 47 -4.88 1.99 -4.68
N ARG A 48 -5.78 2.18 -3.70
CA ARG A 48 -6.79 3.24 -3.70
C ARG A 48 -6.15 4.62 -3.56
N ASP A 49 -5.18 4.73 -2.67
CA ASP A 49 -4.38 5.95 -2.49
C ASP A 49 -3.64 6.31 -3.78
N THR A 50 -2.95 5.34 -4.38
CA THR A 50 -2.24 5.53 -5.65
C THR A 50 -3.19 5.95 -6.77
N ALA A 51 -4.37 5.34 -6.86
CA ALA A 51 -5.37 5.65 -7.87
C ALA A 51 -5.82 7.12 -7.77
N ASN A 52 -6.16 7.56 -6.57
CA ASN A 52 -6.66 8.91 -6.35
C ASN A 52 -5.55 9.98 -6.44
N ILE A 53 -4.34 9.68 -5.98
CA ILE A 53 -3.19 10.60 -6.12
C ILE A 53 -2.76 10.74 -7.59
N SER A 54 -2.76 9.64 -8.34
CA SER A 54 -2.37 9.66 -9.76
C SER A 54 -3.45 10.23 -10.67
N GLY A 55 -4.71 10.22 -10.24
CA GLY A 55 -5.85 10.58 -11.07
C GLY A 55 -6.09 9.63 -12.24
N ASP A 56 -5.60 8.38 -12.17
CA ASP A 56 -5.84 7.39 -13.23
C ASP A 56 -7.26 6.85 -13.15
N GLU A 57 -8.12 7.27 -14.06
CA GLU A 57 -9.55 6.94 -14.07
C GLU A 57 -9.81 5.42 -14.21
N ASN A 58 -8.92 4.70 -14.91
CA ASN A 58 -9.06 3.25 -15.04
C ASN A 58 -8.74 2.56 -13.71
N LEU A 59 -7.70 3.02 -13.01
CA LEU A 59 -7.34 2.46 -11.72
C LEU A 59 -8.40 2.82 -10.66
N ILE A 60 -8.89 4.06 -10.66
CA ILE A 60 -9.99 4.49 -9.78
C ILE A 60 -11.21 3.59 -9.96
N LYS A 61 -11.63 3.34 -11.20
CA LYS A 61 -12.75 2.42 -11.49
C LYS A 61 -12.47 1.00 -11.02
N ALA A 62 -11.23 0.52 -11.22
CA ALA A 62 -10.86 -0.84 -10.85
C ALA A 62 -10.86 -1.06 -9.33
N VAL A 63 -10.36 -0.09 -8.54
CA VAL A 63 -10.29 -0.20 -7.07
C VAL A 63 -11.60 0.17 -6.38
N SER A 64 -12.47 0.99 -7.02
CA SER A 64 -13.76 1.41 -6.47
C SER A 64 -14.90 0.46 -6.85
N GLY A 65 -14.68 -0.43 -7.80
CA GLY A 65 -15.68 -1.38 -8.28
C GLY A 65 -15.97 -2.49 -7.27
N ALA A 66 -17.14 -3.13 -7.43
CA ALA A 66 -17.53 -4.27 -6.62
C ALA A 66 -16.74 -5.56 -6.95
N ARG A 67 -15.93 -5.55 -8.00
CA ARG A 67 -15.13 -6.71 -8.43
C ARG A 67 -13.81 -6.77 -7.68
N ASP A 68 -13.32 -8.00 -7.45
CA ASP A 68 -11.99 -8.19 -6.88
C ASP A 68 -10.89 -7.59 -7.78
N PHE A 69 -10.24 -6.54 -7.31
CA PHE A 69 -9.25 -5.75 -8.06
C PHE A 69 -8.11 -6.59 -8.63
N HIS A 70 -7.59 -7.54 -7.85
CA HIS A 70 -6.48 -8.37 -8.30
C HIS A 70 -6.90 -9.36 -9.40
N SER A 71 -8.14 -9.83 -9.34
CA SER A 71 -8.71 -10.71 -10.36
C SER A 71 -9.08 -9.95 -11.64
N VAL A 72 -9.53 -8.70 -11.53
CA VAL A 72 -9.73 -7.80 -12.69
C VAL A 72 -8.40 -7.61 -13.42
N ASN A 73 -7.33 -7.32 -12.68
CA ASN A 73 -6.01 -7.16 -13.28
C ASN A 73 -5.45 -8.47 -13.84
N ALA A 74 -5.67 -9.59 -13.18
CA ALA A 74 -5.28 -10.89 -13.70
C ALA A 74 -6.00 -11.18 -15.05
N ALA A 75 -7.28 -10.91 -15.14
CA ALA A 75 -8.04 -11.04 -16.38
C ALA A 75 -7.43 -10.18 -17.51
N ALA A 76 -7.12 -8.92 -17.22
CA ALA A 76 -6.53 -7.99 -18.17
C ALA A 76 -5.10 -8.39 -18.58
N PHE A 77 -4.25 -8.83 -17.65
CA PHE A 77 -2.86 -9.17 -17.93
C PHE A 77 -2.71 -10.48 -18.67
N PHE A 78 -3.53 -11.48 -18.33
CA PHE A 78 -3.45 -12.82 -18.92
C PHE A 78 -4.44 -13.07 -20.06
N GLY A 79 -5.30 -12.08 -20.39
CA GLY A 79 -6.25 -12.18 -21.47
C GLY A 79 -7.30 -13.27 -21.27
N VAL A 80 -7.72 -13.51 -20.02
CA VAL A 80 -8.72 -14.52 -19.67
C VAL A 80 -9.99 -13.86 -19.08
N PRO A 81 -11.17 -14.51 -19.16
CA PRO A 81 -12.38 -13.98 -18.54
C PRO A 81 -12.24 -13.82 -17.03
N TYR A 82 -12.78 -12.74 -16.47
CA TYR A 82 -12.78 -12.49 -15.02
C TYR A 82 -13.41 -13.66 -14.24
N GLU A 83 -14.50 -14.20 -14.75
CA GLU A 83 -15.27 -15.28 -14.14
C GLU A 83 -14.49 -16.61 -14.05
N SER A 84 -13.42 -16.77 -14.83
CA SER A 84 -12.50 -17.91 -14.72
C SER A 84 -11.56 -17.79 -13.51
N ILE A 85 -11.34 -16.55 -13.02
CA ILE A 85 -10.42 -16.27 -11.91
C ILE A 85 -11.18 -16.11 -10.60
N TYR A 86 -12.36 -15.50 -10.64
CA TYR A 86 -13.12 -15.15 -9.45
C TYR A 86 -14.61 -15.42 -9.63
N ASP A 87 -15.23 -15.96 -8.59
CA ASP A 87 -16.66 -16.14 -8.49
C ASP A 87 -17.26 -15.00 -7.67
N GLN A 88 -17.84 -14.03 -8.37
CA GLN A 88 -18.39 -12.83 -7.72
C GLN A 88 -19.61 -13.16 -6.82
N ALA A 89 -20.40 -14.14 -7.21
CA ALA A 89 -21.60 -14.52 -6.44
C ALA A 89 -21.24 -15.22 -5.12
N LEU A 90 -20.19 -16.03 -5.13
CA LEU A 90 -19.70 -16.76 -3.96
C LEU A 90 -18.59 -15.99 -3.20
N GLY A 91 -18.08 -14.87 -3.73
CA GLY A 91 -16.94 -14.16 -3.16
C GLY A 91 -15.66 -15.00 -3.11
N LYS A 92 -15.46 -15.94 -4.06
CA LYS A 92 -14.38 -16.91 -4.00
C LYS A 92 -13.44 -16.85 -5.21
N THR A 93 -12.16 -16.91 -4.95
CA THR A 93 -11.13 -17.08 -5.97
C THR A 93 -11.15 -18.48 -6.53
N LYS A 94 -11.34 -18.61 -7.86
CA LYS A 94 -11.26 -19.88 -8.62
C LYS A 94 -9.83 -20.17 -9.06
N ASP A 95 -9.13 -19.17 -9.62
CA ASP A 95 -7.73 -19.30 -9.97
C ASP A 95 -6.87 -18.39 -9.08
N LYS A 96 -6.47 -18.96 -7.94
CA LYS A 96 -5.60 -18.28 -6.97
C LYS A 96 -4.25 -17.91 -7.57
N LYS A 97 -3.75 -18.70 -8.51
CA LYS A 97 -2.43 -18.55 -9.11
C LYS A 97 -2.34 -17.29 -9.95
N LEU A 98 -3.26 -17.13 -10.90
CA LEU A 98 -3.33 -15.91 -11.72
C LEU A 98 -3.57 -14.68 -10.87
N ARG A 99 -4.46 -14.76 -9.90
CA ARG A 99 -4.75 -13.68 -8.96
C ARG A 99 -3.51 -13.26 -8.15
N ASP A 100 -2.76 -14.22 -7.60
CA ASP A 100 -1.56 -13.94 -6.81
C ASP A 100 -0.42 -13.37 -7.66
N LEU A 101 -0.28 -13.82 -8.91
CA LEU A 101 0.66 -13.22 -9.87
C LEU A 101 0.31 -11.75 -10.13
N ALA A 102 -0.94 -11.47 -10.48
CA ALA A 102 -1.40 -10.10 -10.71
C ALA A 102 -1.27 -9.21 -9.45
N LYS A 103 -1.58 -9.75 -8.27
CA LYS A 103 -1.40 -9.02 -7.00
C LYS A 103 0.03 -8.54 -6.81
N ARG A 104 1.03 -9.36 -7.12
CA ARG A 104 2.46 -8.98 -6.99
C ARG A 104 2.87 -7.92 -8.02
N VAL A 105 2.37 -8.06 -9.25
CA VAL A 105 2.61 -7.06 -10.30
C VAL A 105 1.97 -5.71 -9.90
N ASN A 106 0.72 -5.71 -9.46
CA ASN A 106 0.01 -4.51 -9.02
C ASN A 106 0.76 -3.79 -7.90
N HIS A 107 1.13 -4.54 -6.86
CA HIS A 107 1.84 -3.97 -5.71
C HIS A 107 3.20 -3.38 -6.12
N GLY A 108 3.96 -4.11 -6.93
CA GLY A 108 5.25 -3.62 -7.41
C GLY A 108 5.14 -2.42 -8.35
N ALA A 109 4.17 -2.46 -9.28
CA ALA A 109 3.98 -1.40 -10.24
C ALA A 109 3.46 -0.10 -9.63
N ASN A 110 2.71 -0.15 -8.52
CA ASN A 110 2.33 1.06 -7.80
C ASN A 110 3.55 1.90 -7.34
N TYR A 111 4.70 1.25 -7.18
CA TYR A 111 5.92 1.85 -6.62
C TYR A 111 7.10 1.91 -7.58
N ASN A 112 6.83 1.90 -8.89
CA ASN A 112 7.85 1.95 -9.94
C ASN A 112 8.91 0.83 -9.80
N MET A 113 8.50 -0.35 -9.37
CA MET A 113 9.36 -1.52 -9.25
C MET A 113 10.00 -1.86 -10.61
N GLY A 114 11.30 -2.13 -10.62
CA GLY A 114 11.99 -2.65 -11.80
C GLY A 114 11.85 -4.16 -11.95
N ALA A 115 12.11 -4.66 -13.16
CA ALA A 115 12.00 -6.09 -13.49
C ALA A 115 12.84 -7.00 -12.57
N GLY A 116 14.06 -6.57 -12.19
CA GLY A 116 14.91 -7.33 -11.26
C GLY A 116 14.23 -7.54 -9.90
N VAL A 117 13.71 -6.46 -9.30
CA VAL A 117 13.01 -6.54 -8.00
C VAL A 117 11.73 -7.37 -8.10
N LEU A 118 11.02 -7.30 -9.25
CA LEU A 118 9.84 -8.15 -9.46
C LEU A 118 10.23 -9.64 -9.49
N ILE A 119 11.35 -9.98 -10.16
CA ILE A 119 11.89 -11.35 -10.19
C ILE A 119 12.25 -11.82 -8.78
N ASP A 120 12.98 -11.00 -8.03
CA ASP A 120 13.38 -11.33 -6.66
C ASP A 120 12.17 -11.55 -5.74
N THR A 121 11.13 -10.72 -5.92
CA THR A 121 9.90 -10.79 -5.10
C THR A 121 9.02 -11.99 -5.46
N MET A 122 8.90 -12.30 -6.75
CA MET A 122 8.05 -13.39 -7.24
C MET A 122 8.74 -14.76 -7.20
N GLY A 123 10.03 -14.77 -7.45
CA GLY A 123 10.82 -15.96 -7.73
C GLY A 123 10.77 -16.35 -9.21
N LEU A 124 11.88 -16.92 -9.69
CA LEU A 124 12.06 -17.32 -11.11
C LEU A 124 10.97 -18.25 -11.62
N ASP A 125 10.57 -19.23 -10.80
CA ASP A 125 9.54 -20.22 -11.20
C ASP A 125 8.22 -19.56 -11.57
N LYS A 126 7.78 -18.57 -10.79
CA LYS A 126 6.53 -17.85 -11.06
C LYS A 126 6.64 -16.91 -12.26
N ILE A 127 7.82 -16.32 -12.48
CA ILE A 127 8.07 -15.49 -13.66
C ILE A 127 7.99 -16.36 -14.92
N TRP A 128 8.66 -17.51 -14.95
CA TRP A 128 8.57 -18.43 -16.09
C TRP A 128 7.16 -18.99 -16.28
N GLU A 129 6.46 -19.26 -15.20
CA GLU A 129 5.07 -19.66 -15.26
C GLU A 129 4.20 -18.59 -15.91
N ALA A 130 4.33 -17.32 -15.49
CA ALA A 130 3.64 -16.20 -16.12
C ALA A 130 3.97 -16.09 -17.62
N GLY A 131 5.23 -16.26 -18.00
CA GLY A 131 5.65 -16.28 -19.41
C GLY A 131 4.99 -17.38 -20.22
N ARG A 132 4.87 -18.60 -19.67
CA ARG A 132 4.16 -19.72 -20.31
C ARG A 132 2.66 -19.45 -20.46
N LEU A 133 2.02 -18.93 -19.42
CA LEU A 133 0.60 -18.58 -19.43
C LEU A 133 0.28 -17.51 -20.47
N LEU A 134 1.17 -16.53 -20.62
CA LEU A 134 1.07 -15.47 -21.62
C LEU A 134 1.52 -15.91 -23.02
N ARG A 135 2.02 -17.14 -23.16
CA ARG A 135 2.57 -17.67 -24.43
C ARG A 135 3.60 -16.73 -25.05
N LEU A 136 4.48 -16.15 -24.21
CA LEU A 136 5.48 -15.22 -24.69
C LEU A 136 6.54 -15.92 -25.56
N PRO A 137 7.02 -15.26 -26.62
CA PRO A 137 8.00 -15.86 -27.55
C PRO A 137 9.44 -15.88 -26.98
N PHE A 138 9.62 -15.54 -25.71
CA PHE A 138 10.90 -15.47 -25.03
C PHE A 138 10.82 -16.10 -23.64
N THR A 139 11.93 -16.66 -23.18
CA THR A 139 12.06 -17.33 -21.87
C THR A 139 12.93 -16.55 -20.89
N ASP A 140 13.52 -15.42 -21.31
CA ASP A 140 14.31 -14.53 -20.44
C ASP A 140 13.42 -13.96 -19.33
N PRO A 141 13.70 -14.27 -18.05
CA PRO A 141 12.87 -13.82 -16.93
C PRO A 141 12.78 -12.30 -16.82
N LYS A 142 13.83 -11.59 -17.23
CA LYS A 142 13.82 -10.12 -17.22
C LYS A 142 12.82 -9.57 -18.24
N LYS A 143 12.80 -10.11 -19.45
CA LYS A 143 11.83 -9.71 -20.49
C LYS A 143 10.41 -10.06 -20.10
N ILE A 144 10.19 -11.21 -19.44
CA ILE A 144 8.86 -11.58 -18.91
C ILE A 144 8.41 -10.58 -17.86
N ALA A 145 9.27 -10.25 -16.90
CA ALA A 145 8.95 -9.29 -15.86
C ALA A 145 8.69 -7.87 -16.41
N GLU A 146 9.48 -7.43 -17.40
CA GLU A 146 9.27 -6.17 -18.13
C GLU A 146 7.91 -6.17 -18.85
N HIS A 147 7.54 -7.28 -19.46
CA HIS A 147 6.24 -7.43 -20.12
C HIS A 147 5.08 -7.31 -19.13
N LEU A 148 5.16 -7.99 -17.98
CA LEU A 148 4.13 -7.91 -16.93
C LEU A 148 3.96 -6.48 -16.41
N LEU A 149 5.05 -5.77 -16.12
CA LEU A 149 5.00 -4.37 -15.70
C LEU A 149 4.44 -3.46 -16.82
N ALA A 150 4.78 -3.74 -18.07
CA ALA A 150 4.25 -3.00 -19.22
C ALA A 150 2.73 -3.19 -19.37
N GLN A 151 2.19 -4.38 -19.10
CA GLN A 151 0.73 -4.61 -19.10
C GLN A 151 0.02 -3.75 -18.04
N PHE A 152 0.57 -3.65 -16.84
CA PHE A 152 0.04 -2.77 -15.80
C PHE A 152 0.00 -1.30 -16.27
N HIS A 153 1.11 -0.79 -16.78
CA HIS A 153 1.19 0.61 -17.25
C HIS A 153 0.40 0.88 -18.53
N LYS A 154 0.13 -0.15 -19.34
CA LYS A 154 -0.80 -0.05 -20.45
C LYS A 154 -2.25 0.08 -19.98
N THR A 155 -2.60 -0.65 -18.91
CA THR A 155 -3.94 -0.62 -18.32
C THR A 155 -4.17 0.68 -17.56
N TYR A 156 -3.13 1.20 -16.87
CA TYR A 156 -3.14 2.38 -16.02
C TYR A 156 -2.07 3.40 -16.45
N PRO A 157 -2.29 4.08 -17.56
CA PRO A 157 -1.23 4.88 -18.19
C PRO A 157 -0.81 6.10 -17.39
N SER A 158 -1.72 6.72 -16.61
CA SER A 158 -1.42 7.92 -15.84
C SER A 158 -0.47 7.65 -14.67
N ILE A 159 -0.36 6.41 -14.20
CA ILE A 159 0.57 6.05 -13.14
C ILE A 159 2.02 6.39 -13.55
N LYS A 160 2.45 5.89 -14.70
CA LYS A 160 3.83 6.10 -15.17
C LYS A 160 4.01 7.46 -15.84
N ARG A 161 3.06 7.85 -16.71
CA ARG A 161 3.15 9.06 -17.51
C ARG A 161 3.07 10.32 -16.65
N ASP A 162 2.14 10.35 -15.71
CA ASP A 162 1.78 11.56 -14.98
C ASP A 162 2.31 11.51 -13.54
N TYR A 163 1.96 10.47 -12.77
CA TYR A 163 2.32 10.40 -11.36
C TYR A 163 3.83 10.23 -11.13
N TYR A 164 4.47 9.23 -11.73
CA TYR A 164 5.92 9.06 -11.55
C TYR A 164 6.70 10.24 -12.11
N ALA A 165 6.29 10.75 -13.26
CA ALA A 165 6.93 11.92 -13.86
C ALA A 165 6.80 13.18 -12.98
N SER A 166 5.63 13.42 -12.40
CA SER A 166 5.39 14.50 -11.45
C SER A 166 6.29 14.40 -10.22
N VAL A 167 6.38 13.21 -9.62
CA VAL A 167 7.25 12.98 -8.46
C VAL A 167 8.72 13.23 -8.80
N ILE A 168 9.20 12.69 -9.92
CA ILE A 168 10.59 12.84 -10.36
C ILE A 168 10.90 14.29 -10.66
N ASN A 169 10.00 15.01 -11.34
CA ASN A 169 10.16 16.43 -11.66
C ASN A 169 10.22 17.28 -10.39
N GLU A 170 9.31 17.07 -9.45
CA GLU A 170 9.28 17.78 -8.17
C GLU A 170 10.58 17.60 -7.37
N ILE A 171 11.09 16.38 -7.31
CA ILE A 171 12.37 16.09 -6.66
C ILE A 171 13.52 16.83 -7.38
N GLY A 172 13.51 16.84 -8.71
CA GLY A 172 14.50 17.57 -9.51
C GLY A 172 14.49 19.05 -9.23
N ILE A 173 13.33 19.68 -9.19
CA ILE A 173 13.15 21.09 -8.88
C ILE A 173 13.64 21.39 -7.46
N ARG A 174 13.26 20.61 -6.47
CA ARG A 174 13.63 20.84 -5.07
C ARG A 174 15.12 20.64 -4.83
N ARG A 175 15.75 19.69 -5.50
CA ARG A 175 17.21 19.54 -5.48
C ARG A 175 17.91 20.80 -5.97
N SER A 176 17.41 21.39 -7.04
CA SER A 176 18.01 22.63 -7.56
C SER A 176 17.80 23.83 -6.63
N LEU A 177 16.67 23.89 -5.94
CA LEU A 177 16.38 24.93 -4.94
C LEU A 177 17.21 24.73 -3.67
N THR A 178 17.31 23.50 -3.16
CA THR A 178 18.12 23.19 -1.99
C THR A 178 19.61 23.43 -2.23
N SER A 179 20.13 23.03 -3.37
CA SER A 179 21.54 23.30 -3.71
C SER A 179 21.88 24.79 -3.77
N ARG A 180 20.91 25.65 -4.07
CA ARG A 180 21.08 27.10 -4.08
C ARG A 180 20.85 27.77 -2.73
N ALA A 181 19.89 27.28 -1.95
CA ALA A 181 19.45 27.93 -0.70
C ALA A 181 20.28 27.52 0.53
N PHE A 182 20.88 26.35 0.53
CA PHE A 182 21.54 25.78 1.72
C PHE A 182 23.06 25.77 1.67
N HIS A 183 23.69 26.45 0.71
CA HIS A 183 25.15 26.58 0.67
C HIS A 183 25.74 27.36 1.86
N HIS A 184 24.90 27.98 2.69
CA HIS A 184 25.33 28.89 3.76
C HIS A 184 24.74 28.61 5.15
N THR A 185 23.97 27.58 5.33
CA THR A 185 23.51 27.21 6.67
C THR A 185 24.24 25.95 7.11
N GLU A 186 24.59 25.88 8.37
CA GLU A 186 25.20 24.75 9.08
C GLU A 186 24.32 23.47 9.02
N TYR A 187 23.75 23.21 7.88
CA TYR A 187 22.92 22.07 7.63
C TYR A 187 23.83 20.85 7.45
N ASN A 188 23.89 20.08 8.49
CA ASN A 188 24.47 18.77 8.50
C ASN A 188 23.99 18.01 7.25
N GLU A 189 24.90 17.35 6.51
CA GLU A 189 24.59 16.56 5.31
C GLU A 189 23.47 15.50 5.53
N ARG A 190 23.15 15.19 6.80
CA ARG A 190 22.07 14.30 7.21
C ARG A 190 20.66 14.88 7.04
N ASN A 191 20.53 16.17 6.83
CA ASN A 191 19.26 16.88 6.71
C ASN A 191 19.01 17.37 5.28
N TYR A 192 19.56 16.72 4.30
CA TYR A 192 19.27 17.01 2.90
C TYR A 192 17.84 16.58 2.59
N ASP A 193 17.03 17.58 2.46
CA ASP A 193 15.59 17.50 2.55
C ASP A 193 14.96 17.76 1.19
N ALA A 194 14.57 16.72 0.49
CA ALA A 194 13.63 16.85 -0.59
C ALA A 194 12.22 16.93 0.02
N ARG A 195 11.85 18.10 0.54
CA ARG A 195 10.52 18.31 1.10
C ARG A 195 9.49 18.25 0.00
N ARG A 196 8.59 17.35 0.12
CA ARG A 196 7.37 17.34 -0.68
C ARG A 196 6.24 17.87 0.18
N TYR A 197 5.66 18.98 -0.25
CA TYR A 197 4.40 19.48 0.30
C TYR A 197 3.28 18.92 -0.54
N ILE A 198 2.34 18.25 0.09
CA ILE A 198 1.01 18.10 -0.45
C ILE A 198 0.24 19.24 0.18
N GLU A 199 -0.14 20.23 -0.61
CA GLU A 199 -0.94 21.35 -0.14
C GLU A 199 -2.27 20.83 0.39
N GLU A 200 -2.74 21.38 1.49
CA GLU A 200 -4.02 21.12 2.14
C GLU A 200 -4.19 19.72 2.74
N GLY A 201 -3.54 19.51 3.83
CA GLY A 201 -3.73 18.33 4.64
C GLY A 201 -2.52 17.93 5.43
N ASP A 202 -1.83 18.84 6.06
CA ASP A 202 -0.80 18.61 7.10
C ASP A 202 0.26 17.53 6.76
N TRP A 203 0.54 17.37 5.49
CA TRP A 203 1.43 16.33 5.02
C TRP A 203 2.79 16.91 4.70
N THR A 204 3.69 16.83 5.64
CA THR A 204 5.09 17.10 5.36
C THR A 204 5.82 15.80 5.28
N ARG A 205 6.39 15.50 4.13
CA ARG A 205 7.34 14.45 4.04
C ARG A 205 8.75 14.94 3.97
N TYR A 206 9.53 14.36 4.85
CA TYR A 206 10.96 14.49 4.87
C TYR A 206 11.60 13.24 4.28
N CYS A 207 12.27 13.37 3.15
CA CYS A 207 13.17 12.35 2.66
C CYS A 207 14.55 12.67 3.20
N PHE A 208 15.00 11.86 4.16
CA PHE A 208 16.31 11.98 4.73
C PHE A 208 17.33 11.25 3.86
N GLY A 209 18.43 11.91 3.56
CA GLY A 209 19.57 11.38 2.82
C GLY A 209 19.92 12.20 1.60
N LYS A 210 21.18 12.11 1.17
CA LYS A 210 21.60 12.59 -0.16
C LYS A 210 20.69 11.88 -1.16
N PRO A 211 19.95 12.62 -1.98
CA PRO A 211 19.26 12.01 -3.08
C PRO A 211 20.36 11.43 -3.99
N ASP A 212 20.67 10.18 -3.78
CA ASP A 212 21.49 9.45 -4.70
C ASP A 212 20.78 9.43 -6.05
N LYS A 213 21.53 9.46 -7.13
CA LYS A 213 21.02 9.29 -8.47
C LYS A 213 20.54 7.85 -8.71
N SER A 214 20.52 7.03 -7.64
CA SER A 214 20.11 5.65 -7.74
C SER A 214 18.61 5.54 -8.00
N LYS A 215 18.26 4.58 -8.83
CA LYS A 215 16.87 4.28 -9.18
C LYS A 215 16.03 3.87 -7.93
N SER A 216 16.69 3.34 -6.90
CA SER A 216 16.06 2.93 -5.64
C SER A 216 15.49 4.12 -4.87
N ASP A 217 16.18 5.26 -4.87
CA ASP A 217 15.69 6.46 -4.19
C ASP A 217 14.45 7.03 -4.85
N LEU A 218 14.42 7.04 -6.20
CA LEU A 218 13.24 7.47 -6.94
C LEU A 218 12.02 6.60 -6.62
N ASN A 219 12.20 5.29 -6.50
CA ASN A 219 11.12 4.38 -6.11
C ASN A 219 10.61 4.66 -4.71
N SER A 220 11.51 5.01 -3.78
CA SER A 220 11.14 5.39 -2.41
C SER A 220 10.30 6.67 -2.38
N TYR A 221 10.60 7.63 -3.26
CA TYR A 221 9.80 8.85 -3.39
C TYR A 221 8.41 8.58 -3.97
N VAL A 222 8.33 7.75 -5.01
CA VAL A 222 7.06 7.34 -5.60
C VAL A 222 6.19 6.60 -4.58
N ALA A 223 6.77 5.65 -3.86
CA ALA A 223 6.05 4.87 -2.85
C ALA A 223 5.56 5.71 -1.67
N HIS A 224 6.24 6.82 -1.40
CA HIS A 224 5.97 7.56 -0.18
C HIS A 224 4.58 8.17 -0.10
N CYS A 225 4.09 8.80 -1.14
CA CYS A 225 2.82 9.50 -1.08
C CYS A 225 1.67 8.58 -0.68
N PRO A 226 1.42 7.46 -1.38
CA PRO A 226 0.36 6.55 -0.99
C PRO A 226 0.61 5.93 0.38
N GLN A 227 1.87 5.56 0.70
CA GLN A 227 2.18 4.98 2.02
C GLN A 227 1.99 5.96 3.17
N SER A 228 2.28 7.25 2.97
CA SER A 228 2.06 8.27 3.99
C SER A 228 0.58 8.58 4.17
N LEU A 229 -0.18 8.56 3.07
CA LEU A 229 -1.62 8.73 3.09
C LEU A 229 -2.27 7.62 3.89
N ASN A 230 -1.99 6.38 3.53
CA ASN A 230 -2.46 5.22 4.26
C ASN A 230 -2.11 5.28 5.76
N ALA A 231 -0.85 5.60 6.09
CA ALA A 231 -0.42 5.73 7.47
C ALA A 231 -1.16 6.82 8.24
N ARG A 232 -1.47 7.96 7.60
CA ARG A 232 -2.27 9.03 8.21
C ARG A 232 -3.69 8.57 8.46
N THR A 233 -4.34 8.03 7.44
CA THR A 233 -5.71 7.54 7.53
C THR A 233 -5.84 6.52 8.65
N LEU A 234 -4.90 5.57 8.72
CA LEU A 234 -4.93 4.57 9.77
C LEU A 234 -4.62 5.13 11.18
N ASN A 235 -3.71 6.10 11.29
CA ASN A 235 -3.46 6.77 12.58
C ASN A 235 -4.69 7.52 13.07
N GLU A 236 -5.40 8.21 12.20
CA GLU A 236 -6.65 8.88 12.52
C GLU A 236 -7.73 7.87 12.91
N ALA A 237 -7.88 6.79 12.16
CA ALA A 237 -8.77 5.68 12.48
C ALA A 237 -8.46 5.07 13.86
N PHE A 238 -7.18 4.85 14.16
CA PHE A 238 -6.75 4.32 15.44
C PHE A 238 -7.12 5.25 16.61
N LEU A 239 -6.94 6.55 16.43
CA LEU A 239 -7.34 7.54 17.44
C LEU A 239 -8.87 7.56 17.62
N ARG A 240 -9.64 7.48 16.54
CA ARG A 240 -11.10 7.38 16.62
C ARG A 240 -11.54 6.12 17.36
N VAL A 241 -10.97 4.97 17.02
CA VAL A 241 -11.25 3.71 17.75
C VAL A 241 -10.91 3.85 19.22
N PHE A 242 -9.81 4.51 19.57
CA PHE A 242 -9.44 4.73 20.96
C PHE A 242 -10.46 5.62 21.70
N TYR A 243 -10.77 6.80 21.16
CA TYR A 243 -11.64 7.76 21.84
C TYR A 243 -13.12 7.39 21.78
N GLU A 244 -13.60 6.86 20.66
CA GLU A 244 -15.02 6.60 20.45
C GLU A 244 -15.46 5.19 20.90
N ILE A 245 -14.52 4.24 21.01
CA ILE A 245 -14.83 2.84 21.35
C ILE A 245 -14.08 2.37 22.60
N ALA A 246 -12.73 2.42 22.58
CA ALA A 246 -11.95 1.82 23.67
C ALA A 246 -12.14 2.54 25.01
N LEU A 247 -12.05 3.85 25.00
CA LEU A 247 -12.18 4.67 26.22
C LEU A 247 -13.57 4.56 26.86
N PRO A 248 -14.71 4.61 26.11
CA PRO A 248 -16.03 4.42 26.68
C PRO A 248 -16.37 2.98 27.09
N ASN A 249 -15.67 1.98 26.58
CA ASN A 249 -15.97 0.56 26.81
C ASN A 249 -14.80 -0.24 27.41
N PRO A 250 -14.16 0.19 28.50
CA PRO A 250 -12.91 -0.39 29.00
C PRO A 250 -13.05 -1.84 29.47
N THR A 251 -14.26 -2.28 29.81
CA THR A 251 -14.55 -3.63 30.28
C THR A 251 -14.91 -4.60 29.17
N THR A 252 -15.33 -4.11 28.00
CA THR A 252 -15.82 -4.93 26.86
C THR A 252 -15.00 -4.80 25.60
N PHE A 253 -14.05 -3.87 25.56
CA PHE A 253 -13.18 -3.62 24.41
C PHE A 253 -11.73 -3.34 24.84
N ARG A 254 -10.78 -3.87 24.11
CA ARG A 254 -9.35 -3.63 24.29
C ARG A 254 -8.68 -3.40 22.95
N LEU A 255 -8.09 -2.24 22.79
CA LEU A 255 -7.28 -1.90 21.63
C LEU A 255 -5.85 -2.40 21.86
N HIS A 256 -5.30 -3.18 20.92
CA HIS A 256 -4.00 -3.83 21.09
C HIS A 256 -2.90 -3.20 20.27
N ALA A 257 -3.07 -3.14 18.95
CA ALA A 257 -2.00 -2.71 18.06
C ALA A 257 -2.54 -2.21 16.72
N GLN A 258 -1.74 -1.38 16.08
CA GLN A 258 -1.81 -1.07 14.67
C GLN A 258 -0.78 -1.93 13.94
N ILE A 259 -1.21 -2.71 12.95
CA ILE A 259 -0.36 -3.64 12.20
C ILE A 259 -0.52 -3.34 10.72
N HIS A 260 0.49 -2.72 10.09
CA HIS A 260 0.44 -2.27 8.69
C HIS A 260 -0.75 -1.35 8.41
N ASP A 261 -1.79 -1.87 7.79
CA ASP A 261 -3.06 -1.24 7.40
C ASP A 261 -4.26 -1.79 8.19
N SER A 262 -4.00 -2.51 9.29
CA SER A 262 -5.01 -3.08 10.16
C SER A 262 -4.93 -2.60 11.60
N ILE A 263 -6.05 -2.76 12.32
CA ILE A 263 -6.17 -2.54 13.76
C ILE A 263 -6.53 -3.87 14.43
N LEU A 264 -5.69 -4.27 15.39
CA LEU A 264 -5.91 -5.45 16.23
C LEU A 264 -6.57 -5.05 17.54
N PHE A 265 -7.64 -5.73 17.90
CA PHE A 265 -8.40 -5.47 19.12
C PHE A 265 -9.00 -6.76 19.69
N SER A 266 -9.50 -6.71 20.93
CA SER A 266 -10.37 -7.76 21.46
C SER A 266 -11.65 -7.17 22.04
N TYR A 267 -12.72 -7.94 21.98
CA TYR A 267 -14.05 -7.50 22.35
C TYR A 267 -14.89 -8.64 22.95
N SER A 268 -15.85 -8.28 23.80
CA SER A 268 -16.87 -9.18 24.33
C SER A 268 -18.30 -8.80 23.87
N ASP A 269 -18.49 -7.56 23.43
CA ASP A 269 -19.76 -7.09 22.82
C ASP A 269 -19.68 -7.22 21.30
N SER A 270 -20.53 -8.04 20.70
CA SER A 270 -20.59 -8.33 19.27
C SER A 270 -20.93 -7.11 18.37
N LYS A 271 -21.38 -6.01 18.94
CA LYS A 271 -21.68 -4.77 18.20
C LYS A 271 -20.42 -3.93 17.93
N LEU A 272 -19.36 -4.10 18.72
CA LEU A 272 -18.18 -3.24 18.65
C LEU A 272 -17.33 -3.42 17.36
N PRO A 273 -17.19 -4.63 16.76
CA PRO A 273 -16.48 -4.76 15.49
C PRO A 273 -17.05 -3.91 14.35
N ALA A 274 -18.38 -3.80 14.24
CA ALA A 274 -19.00 -2.97 13.22
C ALA A 274 -18.66 -1.48 13.44
N ARG A 275 -18.63 -1.03 14.68
CA ARG A 275 -18.22 0.34 15.02
C ARG A 275 -16.72 0.60 14.76
N VAL A 276 -15.86 -0.40 14.95
CA VAL A 276 -14.44 -0.29 14.55
C VAL A 276 -14.33 -0.05 13.05
N LYS A 277 -15.07 -0.81 12.25
CA LYS A 277 -15.15 -0.60 10.80
C LYS A 277 -15.58 0.83 10.45
N GLU A 278 -16.66 1.33 11.05
CA GLU A 278 -17.14 2.71 10.86
C GLU A 278 -16.06 3.76 11.20
N CYS A 279 -15.30 3.54 12.27
CA CYS A 279 -14.19 4.41 12.65
C CYS A 279 -13.03 4.37 11.65
N MET A 280 -12.84 3.27 10.94
CA MET A 280 -11.76 3.11 9.97
C MET A 280 -12.13 3.69 8.59
N GLU A 281 -13.38 3.68 8.22
CA GLU A 281 -13.87 4.20 6.94
C GLU A 281 -13.96 5.73 6.95
N ILE A 282 -12.80 6.39 6.93
CA ILE A 282 -12.68 7.85 6.98
C ILE A 282 -12.65 8.41 5.56
N PRO A 283 -13.44 9.45 5.24
CA PRO A 283 -13.30 10.19 4.00
C PRO A 283 -11.95 10.90 3.92
N VAL A 284 -11.22 10.67 2.85
CA VAL A 284 -9.91 11.26 2.58
C VAL A 284 -9.99 12.13 1.34
N THR A 285 -9.51 13.36 1.43
CA THR A 285 -9.40 14.25 0.28
C THR A 285 -7.93 14.42 -0.10
N VAL A 286 -7.63 14.23 -1.39
CA VAL A 286 -6.31 14.43 -1.96
C VAL A 286 -6.40 15.31 -3.19
N ARG A 287 -5.32 16.02 -3.50
CA ARG A 287 -5.15 16.69 -4.78
C ARG A 287 -4.34 15.78 -5.69
N ASP A 288 -4.92 15.39 -6.82
CA ASP A 288 -4.24 14.54 -7.79
C ASP A 288 -3.14 15.29 -8.57
N VAL A 289 -2.40 14.58 -9.39
CA VAL A 289 -1.31 15.16 -10.19
C VAL A 289 -1.79 16.19 -11.23
N SER A 290 -3.07 16.18 -11.59
CA SER A 290 -3.68 17.18 -12.47
C SER A 290 -4.10 18.45 -11.71
N GLY A 291 -4.07 18.43 -10.40
CA GLY A 291 -4.54 19.51 -9.53
C GLY A 291 -6.01 19.37 -9.10
N THR A 292 -6.69 18.29 -9.48
CA THR A 292 -8.09 18.04 -9.12
C THR A 292 -8.19 17.47 -7.72
N TYR A 293 -9.12 17.96 -6.91
CA TYR A 293 -9.42 17.42 -5.59
C TYR A 293 -10.33 16.20 -5.72
N ARG A 294 -9.93 15.12 -5.06
CA ARG A 294 -10.66 13.85 -5.04
C ARG A 294 -10.92 13.43 -3.61
N THR A 295 -12.17 13.12 -3.30
CA THR A 295 -12.57 12.57 -1.99
C THR A 295 -12.98 11.12 -2.17
N PHE A 296 -12.44 10.24 -1.36
CA PHE A 296 -12.73 8.81 -1.37
C PHE A 296 -12.65 8.24 0.04
N THR A 297 -13.21 7.05 0.22
CA THR A 297 -13.13 6.29 1.47
C THR A 297 -12.51 4.93 1.15
N VAL A 298 -11.57 4.49 1.98
CA VAL A 298 -11.04 3.13 1.93
C VAL A 298 -11.92 2.25 2.79
N PRO A 299 -12.58 1.21 2.23
CA PRO A 299 -13.36 0.25 3.02
C PRO A 299 -12.47 -0.53 4.00
N ALA A 300 -13.07 -0.97 5.09
CA ALA A 300 -12.42 -1.78 6.11
C ALA A 300 -13.13 -3.12 6.32
#